data_35a70fc212c078a4e90ac081f2b9650f
#
_entry.id   35a70fc212c078a4e90ac081f2b9650f
#
_cell.length_a   1.000
_cell.length_b   1.000
_cell.length_c   1.000
_cell.angle_alpha   90.00
_cell.angle_beta   90.00
_cell.angle_gamma   90.00
#
_symmetry.space_group_name_H-M   'P 1'
#
loop_
_entity.id
_entity.type
_entity.pdbx_description
1 polymer ?
#
loop_
_entity_poly.entity_id
_entity_poly.type
_entity_poly.pdbx_seq_one_letter_code
_entity_poly.pdbx_strand_id
1 'polypeptide(L)'
;MNAVNLTLSFGAKTVLDAVSLDFPARAVTSLLGPTGSGKTTFLRTLNRMNDKVSGYRYSGDVLLHGRSIFSDRDLMEFRRRVGMVFQRPNPFPMSIMDNVVAGVRAHKMVPRREFKSVAEARLTEVGLWNAVKDRLSDSPFRLSGGQQQLLCLARTLAVNPEVLLLDEPTSSLDPTTTEKIEGLIRSLADRLTVIMVTHDLAQAARIGDRTALFFDGRLIEEGPTEQLFLSPKHAETVRYVSGLFGDRGLLGVVVGTGGANGEKVGKKARERWDA
;
A
#
# COMPACT_ATOMS: atom_id res chain seq x y z
N MET A 1 -7.56 1.22 -11.36
CA MET A 1 -6.26 1.72 -11.88
C MET A 1 -5.56 0.56 -12.56
N ASN A 2 -4.84 0.78 -13.65
CA ASN A 2 -4.08 -0.28 -14.33
C ASN A 2 -2.81 0.27 -15.00
N ALA A 3 -1.73 -0.52 -14.96
CA ALA A 3 -0.50 -0.27 -15.70
C ALA A 3 -0.50 -1.12 -16.98
N VAL A 4 -0.02 -0.57 -18.09
CA VAL A 4 -0.02 -1.21 -19.41
C VAL A 4 1.38 -1.11 -20.02
N ASN A 5 2.06 -2.24 -20.13
CA ASN A 5 3.43 -2.36 -20.70
C ASN A 5 4.40 -1.31 -20.17
N LEU A 6 4.34 -1.03 -18.86
CA LEU A 6 5.10 0.02 -18.22
C LEU A 6 6.57 -0.36 -18.11
N THR A 7 7.45 0.35 -18.80
CA THR A 7 8.91 0.24 -18.69
C THR A 7 9.45 1.52 -18.07
N LEU A 8 10.33 1.41 -17.08
CA LEU A 8 10.91 2.54 -16.37
C LEU A 8 12.43 2.46 -16.36
N SER A 9 13.09 3.60 -16.57
CA SER A 9 14.56 3.69 -16.48
C SER A 9 15.03 4.97 -15.81
N PHE A 10 16.24 4.93 -15.26
CA PHE A 10 16.98 6.10 -14.77
C PHE A 10 18.34 6.13 -15.47
N GLY A 11 18.55 7.10 -16.34
CA GLY A 11 19.71 7.12 -17.24
C GLY A 11 19.72 5.87 -18.13
N ALA A 12 20.80 5.09 -18.07
CA ALA A 12 20.96 3.85 -18.84
C ALA A 12 20.38 2.60 -18.13
N LYS A 13 19.99 2.71 -16.85
CA LYS A 13 19.52 1.56 -16.08
C LYS A 13 18.00 1.41 -16.22
N THR A 14 17.56 0.31 -16.83
CA THR A 14 16.15 -0.13 -16.77
C THR A 14 15.86 -0.72 -15.39
N VAL A 15 14.78 -0.27 -14.75
CA VAL A 15 14.35 -0.70 -13.42
C VAL A 15 13.09 -1.55 -13.49
N LEU A 16 12.22 -1.27 -14.45
CA LEU A 16 11.05 -2.10 -14.75
C LEU A 16 10.97 -2.33 -16.25
N ASP A 17 10.58 -3.54 -16.63
CA ASP A 17 10.51 -4.00 -18.01
C ASP A 17 9.10 -4.52 -18.33
N ALA A 18 8.36 -3.78 -19.16
CA ALA A 18 7.06 -4.12 -19.74
C ALA A 18 6.01 -4.65 -18.72
N VAL A 19 5.91 -4.03 -17.55
CA VAL A 19 4.98 -4.44 -16.49
C VAL A 19 3.55 -4.05 -16.87
N SER A 20 2.65 -5.05 -16.90
CA SER A 20 1.20 -4.85 -17.01
C SER A 20 0.52 -5.44 -15.79
N LEU A 21 -0.28 -4.63 -15.07
CA LEU A 21 -0.90 -5.04 -13.81
C LEU A 21 -2.18 -4.25 -13.57
N ASP A 22 -3.26 -4.96 -13.26
CA ASP A 22 -4.55 -4.38 -12.91
C ASP A 22 -4.75 -4.30 -11.39
N PHE A 23 -5.28 -3.16 -10.93
CA PHE A 23 -5.63 -2.93 -9.54
C PHE A 23 -7.17 -2.80 -9.43
N PRO A 24 -7.85 -3.86 -8.96
CA PRO A 24 -9.28 -3.82 -8.74
C PRO A 24 -9.67 -2.72 -7.74
N ALA A 25 -10.80 -2.08 -8.01
CA ALA A 25 -11.37 -1.14 -7.05
C ALA A 25 -11.83 -1.88 -5.78
N ARG A 26 -11.70 -1.23 -4.62
CA ARG A 26 -12.13 -1.78 -3.33
C ARG A 26 -11.46 -3.12 -3.01
N ALA A 27 -10.17 -3.18 -3.22
CA ALA A 27 -9.37 -4.35 -2.92
C ALA A 27 -7.95 -3.92 -2.48
N VAL A 28 -7.28 -4.77 -1.74
CA VAL A 28 -5.86 -4.64 -1.41
C VAL A 28 -5.05 -5.46 -2.40
N THR A 29 -4.18 -4.81 -3.17
CA THR A 29 -3.17 -5.50 -3.99
C THR A 29 -1.81 -5.35 -3.33
N SER A 30 -1.21 -6.48 -2.95
CA SER A 30 0.13 -6.54 -2.35
C SER A 30 1.19 -6.75 -3.43
N LEU A 31 2.23 -5.91 -3.45
CA LEU A 31 3.39 -6.04 -4.32
C LEU A 31 4.52 -6.68 -3.53
N LEU A 32 4.90 -7.89 -3.90
CA LEU A 32 5.95 -8.71 -3.28
C LEU A 32 7.19 -8.79 -4.18
N GLY A 33 8.29 -9.24 -3.59
CA GLY A 33 9.55 -9.52 -4.28
C GLY A 33 10.77 -9.06 -3.49
N PRO A 34 11.97 -9.47 -3.87
CA PRO A 34 13.21 -9.11 -3.19
C PRO A 34 13.49 -7.59 -3.24
N THR A 35 14.36 -7.15 -2.34
CA THR A 35 14.85 -5.77 -2.37
C THR A 35 15.52 -5.47 -3.71
N GLY A 36 15.23 -4.30 -4.28
CA GLY A 36 15.78 -3.91 -5.59
C GLY A 36 14.98 -4.40 -6.81
N SER A 37 13.90 -5.19 -6.65
CA SER A 37 13.09 -5.66 -7.78
C SER A 37 12.19 -4.59 -8.46
N GLY A 38 12.25 -3.33 -8.00
CA GLY A 38 11.55 -2.22 -8.64
C GLY A 38 10.20 -1.84 -8.02
N LYS A 39 9.68 -2.54 -7.00
CA LYS A 39 8.35 -2.32 -6.38
C LYS A 39 8.09 -0.89 -5.94
N THR A 40 9.00 -0.30 -5.15
CA THR A 40 8.88 1.09 -4.70
C THR A 40 8.93 2.07 -5.86
N THR A 41 9.77 1.80 -6.88
CA THR A 41 9.83 2.62 -8.09
C THR A 41 8.51 2.53 -8.86
N PHE A 42 7.96 1.33 -9.01
CA PHE A 42 6.65 1.12 -9.59
C PHE A 42 5.56 1.88 -8.81
N LEU A 43 5.49 1.69 -7.50
CA LEU A 43 4.50 2.35 -6.64
C LEU A 43 4.58 3.88 -6.76
N ARG A 44 5.79 4.45 -6.73
CA ARG A 44 6.02 5.90 -6.87
C ARG A 44 5.67 6.43 -8.26
N THR A 45 5.68 5.60 -9.28
CA THR A 45 5.22 5.99 -10.63
C THR A 45 3.71 6.13 -10.66
N LEU A 46 2.96 5.31 -9.92
CA LEU A 46 1.49 5.37 -9.89
C LEU A 46 0.93 6.70 -9.38
N ASN A 47 1.71 7.51 -8.63
CA ASN A 47 1.37 8.88 -8.25
C ASN A 47 2.32 9.93 -8.82
N ARG A 48 3.11 9.57 -9.83
CA ARG A 48 4.03 10.46 -10.56
C ARG A 48 5.11 11.11 -9.68
N MET A 49 5.52 10.42 -8.60
CA MET A 49 6.61 10.91 -7.73
C MET A 49 7.97 10.87 -8.43
N ASN A 50 8.14 9.97 -9.41
CA ASN A 50 9.40 9.82 -10.15
C ASN A 50 9.64 10.91 -11.20
N ASP A 51 8.63 11.68 -11.59
CA ASP A 51 8.72 12.70 -12.65
C ASP A 51 9.84 13.73 -12.43
N LYS A 52 10.20 13.98 -11.17
CA LYS A 52 11.25 14.95 -10.80
C LYS A 52 12.63 14.31 -10.57
N VAL A 53 12.73 12.99 -10.69
CA VAL A 53 14.01 12.29 -10.49
C VAL A 53 14.84 12.41 -11.77
N SER A 54 16.09 12.86 -11.63
CA SER A 54 17.00 13.03 -12.77
C SER A 54 17.18 11.73 -13.53
N GLY A 55 17.10 11.80 -14.86
CA GLY A 55 17.25 10.66 -15.76
C GLY A 55 16.02 9.74 -15.82
N TYR A 56 14.91 10.05 -15.14
CA TYR A 56 13.68 9.27 -15.22
C TYR A 56 13.11 9.28 -16.65
N ARG A 57 12.83 8.09 -17.15
CA ARG A 57 12.15 7.86 -18.43
C ARG A 57 11.16 6.73 -18.28
N TYR A 58 10.08 6.78 -19.02
CA TYR A 58 9.08 5.72 -19.08
C TYR A 58 8.58 5.49 -20.51
N SER A 59 8.07 4.29 -20.75
CA SER A 59 7.22 3.95 -21.89
C SER A 59 6.07 3.06 -21.40
N GLY A 60 5.04 2.89 -22.24
CA GLY A 60 3.77 2.31 -21.78
C GLY A 60 2.91 3.36 -21.10
N ASP A 61 1.93 2.92 -20.30
CA ASP A 61 0.99 3.85 -19.67
C ASP A 61 0.52 3.34 -18.29
N VAL A 62 -0.01 4.27 -17.50
CA VAL A 62 -0.81 3.97 -16.30
C VAL A 62 -2.15 4.70 -16.43
N LEU A 63 -3.23 3.94 -16.30
CA LEU A 63 -4.58 4.47 -16.48
C LEU A 63 -5.33 4.55 -15.15
N LEU A 64 -5.93 5.69 -14.87
CA LEU A 64 -6.91 5.88 -13.80
C LEU A 64 -8.27 6.18 -14.46
N HIS A 65 -9.26 5.30 -14.27
CA HIS A 65 -10.56 5.36 -14.96
C HIS A 65 -10.44 5.47 -16.49
N GLY A 66 -9.52 4.70 -17.09
CA GLY A 66 -9.28 4.67 -18.53
C GLY A 66 -8.54 5.89 -19.10
N ARG A 67 -8.08 6.82 -18.26
CA ARG A 67 -7.31 8.00 -18.68
C ARG A 67 -5.86 7.88 -18.21
N SER A 68 -4.92 8.21 -19.12
CA SER A 68 -3.50 8.22 -18.79
C SER A 68 -3.19 9.23 -17.69
N ILE A 69 -2.52 8.76 -16.63
CA ILE A 69 -2.06 9.65 -15.54
C ILE A 69 -0.98 10.61 -16.03
N PHE A 70 -0.25 10.27 -17.08
CA PHE A 70 0.82 11.11 -17.63
C PHE A 70 0.30 12.29 -18.44
N SER A 71 -0.95 12.22 -18.91
CA SER A 71 -1.62 13.33 -19.59
C SER A 71 -2.20 14.38 -18.63
N ASP A 72 -2.30 14.05 -17.33
CA ASP A 72 -2.84 14.96 -16.33
C ASP A 72 -1.87 16.12 -16.06
N ARG A 73 -2.34 17.34 -16.28
CA ARG A 73 -1.54 18.57 -16.11
C ARG A 73 -1.59 19.10 -14.68
N ASP A 74 -2.66 18.84 -13.95
CA ASP A 74 -2.82 19.24 -12.55
C ASP A 74 -2.33 18.12 -11.62
N LEU A 75 -1.02 18.11 -11.37
CA LEU A 75 -0.40 17.15 -10.46
C LEU A 75 -0.89 17.27 -9.02
N MET A 76 -1.35 18.45 -8.60
CA MET A 76 -1.85 18.65 -7.25
C MET A 76 -3.19 17.93 -7.09
N GLU A 77 -4.11 18.13 -8.03
CA GLU A 77 -5.40 17.44 -8.03
C GLU A 77 -5.23 15.93 -8.27
N PHE A 78 -4.35 15.52 -9.17
CA PHE A 78 -4.05 14.10 -9.39
C PHE A 78 -3.57 13.43 -8.11
N ARG A 79 -2.60 14.03 -7.38
CA ARG A 79 -2.06 13.48 -6.14
C ARG A 79 -3.02 13.56 -4.96
N ARG A 80 -4.05 14.39 -5.02
CA ARG A 80 -5.19 14.35 -4.09
C ARG A 80 -5.95 13.03 -4.26
N ARG A 81 -6.18 12.61 -5.49
CA ARG A 81 -6.92 11.38 -5.84
C ARG A 81 -6.08 10.12 -5.60
N VAL A 82 -4.76 10.19 -5.76
CA VAL A 82 -3.82 9.08 -5.57
C VAL A 82 -2.87 9.42 -4.42
N GLY A 83 -3.33 9.14 -3.20
CA GLY A 83 -2.56 9.40 -1.97
C GLY A 83 -1.46 8.38 -1.75
N MET A 84 -0.38 8.78 -1.07
CA MET A 84 0.73 7.89 -0.74
C MET A 84 1.19 8.05 0.71
N VAL A 85 1.47 6.93 1.36
CA VAL A 85 2.13 6.84 2.66
C VAL A 85 3.46 6.12 2.48
N PHE A 86 4.52 6.71 3.04
CA PHE A 86 5.88 6.25 2.87
C PHE A 86 6.30 5.28 3.97
N GLN A 87 7.33 4.50 3.70
CA GLN A 87 7.93 3.55 4.63
C GLN A 87 8.36 4.22 5.95
N ARG A 88 9.03 5.37 5.87
CA ARG A 88 9.36 6.18 7.04
C ARG A 88 8.32 7.27 7.23
N PRO A 89 7.74 7.42 8.44
CA PRO A 89 6.83 8.51 8.73
C PRO A 89 7.47 9.86 8.36
N ASN A 90 6.70 10.71 7.70
CA ASN A 90 7.17 12.03 7.26
C ASN A 90 6.16 13.14 7.63
N PRO A 91 5.87 13.33 8.92
CA PRO A 91 5.02 14.42 9.34
C PRO A 91 5.66 15.76 8.97
N PHE A 92 4.84 16.74 8.61
CA PHE A 92 5.32 18.10 8.34
C PHE A 92 5.72 18.80 9.65
N PRO A 93 6.68 19.75 9.64
CA PRO A 93 7.10 20.51 10.82
C PRO A 93 6.07 21.57 11.20
N MET A 94 4.85 21.14 11.50
CA MET A 94 3.70 21.93 11.92
C MET A 94 2.91 21.15 12.97
N SER A 95 1.84 21.68 13.53
CA SER A 95 1.07 21.00 14.56
C SER A 95 0.45 19.67 14.07
N ILE A 96 0.03 18.81 15.01
CA ILE A 96 -0.71 17.56 14.70
C ILE A 96 -1.96 17.88 13.88
N MET A 97 -2.75 18.88 14.31
CA MET A 97 -3.94 19.30 13.58
C MET A 97 -3.60 19.80 12.18
N ASP A 98 -2.61 20.68 12.07
CA ASP A 98 -2.21 21.24 10.78
C ASP A 98 -1.70 20.17 9.81
N ASN A 99 -1.04 19.11 10.30
CA ASN A 99 -0.69 17.96 9.47
C ASN A 99 -1.91 17.33 8.83
N VAL A 100 -2.96 17.01 9.61
CA VAL A 100 -4.17 16.37 9.09
C VAL A 100 -4.86 17.25 8.04
N VAL A 101 -5.01 18.55 8.33
CA VAL A 101 -5.76 19.45 7.45
C VAL A 101 -4.93 20.11 6.35
N ALA A 102 -3.65 19.80 6.24
CA ALA A 102 -2.75 20.44 5.26
C ALA A 102 -3.28 20.34 3.82
N GLY A 103 -3.64 19.14 3.38
CA GLY A 103 -4.20 18.90 2.05
C GLY A 103 -5.59 19.51 1.89
N VAL A 104 -6.45 19.38 2.88
CA VAL A 104 -7.81 19.97 2.90
C VAL A 104 -7.76 21.49 2.75
N ARG A 105 -6.79 22.13 3.41
CA ARG A 105 -6.52 23.57 3.29
C ARG A 105 -6.00 23.93 1.90
N ALA A 106 -5.03 23.19 1.38
CA ALA A 106 -4.41 23.43 0.08
C ALA A 106 -5.43 23.37 -1.06
N HIS A 107 -6.33 22.39 -1.01
CA HIS A 107 -7.40 22.17 -1.99
C HIS A 107 -8.68 22.96 -1.69
N LYS A 108 -8.72 23.76 -0.61
CA LYS A 108 -9.89 24.57 -0.21
C LYS A 108 -11.18 23.73 -0.10
N MET A 109 -11.07 22.49 0.40
CA MET A 109 -12.19 21.53 0.41
C MET A 109 -13.30 21.90 1.37
N VAL A 110 -12.95 22.53 2.51
CA VAL A 110 -13.89 22.99 3.54
C VAL A 110 -13.45 24.34 4.11
N PRO A 111 -14.35 25.13 4.68
CA PRO A 111 -14.01 26.39 5.36
C PRO A 111 -13.21 26.11 6.65
N ARG A 112 -12.39 27.07 7.07
CA ARG A 112 -11.49 26.95 8.23
C ARG A 112 -12.18 26.53 9.53
N ARG A 113 -13.44 26.96 9.73
CA ARG A 113 -14.25 26.58 10.91
C ARG A 113 -14.46 25.05 11.04
N GLU A 114 -14.35 24.31 9.94
CA GLU A 114 -14.56 22.86 9.89
C GLU A 114 -13.26 22.06 10.03
N PHE A 115 -12.09 22.71 10.09
CA PHE A 115 -10.80 21.99 10.16
C PHE A 115 -10.69 21.11 11.41
N LYS A 116 -11.23 21.55 12.55
CA LYS A 116 -11.20 20.75 13.78
C LYS A 116 -12.04 19.48 13.65
N SER A 117 -13.22 19.55 13.08
CA SER A 117 -14.09 18.39 12.88
C SER A 117 -13.49 17.41 11.86
N VAL A 118 -12.86 17.92 10.79
CA VAL A 118 -12.14 17.07 9.84
C VAL A 118 -10.97 16.35 10.53
N ALA A 119 -10.17 17.08 11.32
CA ALA A 119 -9.05 16.49 12.05
C ALA A 119 -9.53 15.42 13.04
N GLU A 120 -10.57 15.71 13.82
CA GLU A 120 -11.19 14.76 14.76
C GLU A 120 -11.65 13.50 14.04
N ALA A 121 -12.42 13.63 12.96
CA ALA A 121 -12.93 12.50 12.19
C ALA A 121 -11.79 11.61 11.66
N ARG A 122 -10.75 12.21 11.06
CA ARG A 122 -9.62 11.44 10.49
C ARG A 122 -8.71 10.82 11.55
N LEU A 123 -8.44 11.52 12.64
CA LEU A 123 -7.68 10.97 13.75
C LEU A 123 -8.44 9.85 14.48
N THR A 124 -9.77 9.93 14.53
CA THR A 124 -10.63 8.86 15.06
C THR A 124 -10.59 7.65 14.14
N GLU A 125 -10.72 7.85 12.83
CA GLU A 125 -10.69 6.80 11.82
C GLU A 125 -9.40 5.98 11.87
N VAL A 126 -8.26 6.63 12.08
CA VAL A 126 -6.97 5.93 12.20
C VAL A 126 -6.66 5.46 13.64
N GLY A 127 -7.57 5.66 14.59
CA GLY A 127 -7.40 5.24 15.98
C GLY A 127 -6.37 6.07 16.78
N LEU A 128 -6.06 7.30 16.35
CA LEU A 128 -5.09 8.18 17.01
C LEU A 128 -5.74 9.24 17.90
N TRP A 129 -7.04 9.53 17.74
CA TRP A 129 -7.75 10.64 18.40
C TRP A 129 -7.54 10.68 19.91
N ASN A 130 -7.79 9.58 20.61
CA ASN A 130 -7.70 9.54 22.07
C ASN A 130 -6.29 9.85 22.61
N ALA A 131 -5.26 9.59 21.82
CA ALA A 131 -3.88 9.87 22.21
C ALA A 131 -3.47 11.34 21.98
N VAL A 132 -4.24 12.11 21.15
CA VAL A 132 -3.79 13.45 20.71
C VAL A 132 -4.83 14.55 20.89
N LYS A 133 -6.09 14.25 21.25
CA LYS A 133 -7.20 15.21 21.32
C LYS A 133 -6.91 16.45 22.18
N ASP A 134 -6.14 16.27 23.26
CA ASP A 134 -5.81 17.35 24.21
C ASP A 134 -4.49 18.08 23.88
N ARG A 135 -3.82 17.67 22.78
CA ARG A 135 -2.52 18.23 22.36
C ARG A 135 -2.40 18.39 20.85
N LEU A 136 -3.48 18.75 20.18
CA LEU A 136 -3.54 18.95 18.73
C LEU A 136 -2.60 20.05 18.21
N SER A 137 -2.20 20.99 19.06
CA SER A 137 -1.23 22.05 18.78
C SER A 137 0.22 21.60 18.90
N ASP A 138 0.48 20.42 19.47
CA ASP A 138 1.84 19.93 19.68
C ASP A 138 2.53 19.58 18.36
N SER A 139 3.88 19.54 18.45
CA SER A 139 4.72 19.01 17.38
C SER A 139 4.49 17.52 17.18
N PRO A 140 4.32 17.02 15.93
CA PRO A 140 4.14 15.61 15.63
C PRO A 140 5.39 14.77 15.95
N PHE A 141 6.56 15.38 16.06
CA PHE A 141 7.80 14.70 16.40
C PHE A 141 7.87 14.22 17.87
N ARG A 142 6.88 14.63 18.72
CA ARG A 142 6.67 14.08 20.07
C ARG A 142 5.89 12.75 20.07
N LEU A 143 5.35 12.36 18.95
CA LEU A 143 4.64 11.10 18.78
C LEU A 143 5.61 9.94 18.58
N SER A 144 5.23 8.72 19.00
CA SER A 144 5.98 7.52 18.64
C SER A 144 5.99 7.29 17.13
N GLY A 145 6.90 6.46 16.62
CA GLY A 145 6.98 6.15 15.18
C GLY A 145 5.65 5.65 14.62
N GLY A 146 4.98 4.73 15.32
CA GLY A 146 3.65 4.24 14.92
C GLY A 146 2.57 5.32 14.93
N GLN A 147 2.57 6.19 15.94
CA GLN A 147 1.65 7.33 15.99
C GLN A 147 1.92 8.33 14.86
N GLN A 148 3.19 8.57 14.50
CA GLN A 148 3.54 9.40 13.35
C GLN A 148 3.04 8.77 12.05
N GLN A 149 3.12 7.45 11.91
CA GLN A 149 2.61 6.74 10.73
C GLN A 149 1.09 6.86 10.61
N LEU A 150 0.37 6.68 11.72
CA LEU A 150 -1.08 6.91 11.79
C LEU A 150 -1.44 8.37 11.45
N LEU A 151 -0.65 9.34 11.90
CA LEU A 151 -0.85 10.75 11.54
C LEU A 151 -0.65 10.99 10.04
N CYS A 152 0.38 10.40 9.43
CA CYS A 152 0.60 10.48 7.98
C CYS A 152 -0.56 9.85 7.20
N LEU A 153 -1.11 8.74 7.70
CA LEU A 153 -2.27 8.09 7.12
C LEU A 153 -3.53 8.99 7.25
N ALA A 154 -3.79 9.56 8.44
CA ALA A 154 -4.88 10.52 8.66
C ALA A 154 -4.80 11.72 7.70
N ARG A 155 -3.59 12.29 7.53
CA ARG A 155 -3.31 13.36 6.57
C ARG A 155 -3.67 12.96 5.13
N THR A 156 -3.26 11.76 4.72
CA THR A 156 -3.52 11.25 3.38
C THR A 156 -5.01 11.00 3.14
N LEU A 157 -5.72 10.45 4.14
CA LEU A 157 -7.16 10.19 4.06
C LEU A 157 -8.00 11.45 4.12
N ALA A 158 -7.49 12.54 4.69
CA ALA A 158 -8.25 13.79 4.87
C ALA A 158 -8.71 14.41 3.54
N VAL A 159 -8.00 14.18 2.46
CA VAL A 159 -8.35 14.67 1.11
C VAL A 159 -9.24 13.73 0.31
N ASN A 160 -9.78 12.68 0.93
CA ASN A 160 -10.64 11.66 0.30
C ASN A 160 -10.04 11.10 -0.99
N PRO A 161 -8.90 10.40 -0.94
CA PRO A 161 -8.31 9.79 -2.13
C PRO A 161 -9.19 8.66 -2.67
N GLU A 162 -8.99 8.30 -3.94
CA GLU A 162 -9.60 7.13 -4.59
C GLU A 162 -8.68 5.92 -4.52
N VAL A 163 -7.36 6.18 -4.56
CA VAL A 163 -6.30 5.16 -4.50
C VAL A 163 -5.36 5.51 -3.35
N LEU A 164 -5.04 4.52 -2.54
CA LEU A 164 -4.08 4.63 -1.45
C LEU A 164 -2.86 3.75 -1.74
N LEU A 165 -1.70 4.39 -1.88
CA LEU A 165 -0.42 3.74 -2.08
C LEU A 165 0.32 3.66 -0.75
N LEU A 166 0.79 2.47 -0.39
CA LEU A 166 1.48 2.18 0.87
C LEU A 166 2.85 1.56 0.58
N ASP A 167 3.91 2.27 0.91
CA ASP A 167 5.29 1.77 0.73
C ASP A 167 5.77 1.24 2.08
N GLU A 168 5.71 -0.08 2.29
CA GLU A 168 6.10 -0.79 3.52
C GLU A 168 5.60 -0.13 4.81
N PRO A 169 4.28 0.09 4.99
CA PRO A 169 3.73 1.00 6.00
C PRO A 169 3.97 0.57 7.44
N THR A 170 4.41 -0.67 7.69
CA THR A 170 4.56 -1.27 9.02
C THR A 170 5.97 -1.79 9.31
N SER A 171 6.92 -1.66 8.37
CA SER A 171 8.26 -2.30 8.44
C SER A 171 9.13 -1.91 9.65
N SER A 172 8.82 -0.80 10.32
CA SER A 172 9.60 -0.31 11.47
C SER A 172 8.76 -0.17 12.73
N LEU A 173 7.61 -0.88 12.80
CA LEU A 173 6.64 -0.75 13.88
C LEU A 173 6.60 -2.00 14.75
N ASP A 174 6.13 -1.82 15.98
CA ASP A 174 5.87 -2.94 16.88
C ASP A 174 4.67 -3.78 16.42
N PRO A 175 4.55 -5.05 16.85
CA PRO A 175 3.49 -5.95 16.40
C PRO A 175 2.08 -5.42 16.66
N THR A 176 1.83 -4.79 17.80
CA THR A 176 0.51 -4.27 18.17
C THR A 176 0.08 -3.11 17.24
N THR A 177 1.01 -2.22 16.92
CA THR A 177 0.77 -1.11 15.98
C THR A 177 0.63 -1.64 14.55
N THR A 178 1.40 -2.66 14.17
CA THR A 178 1.29 -3.35 12.88
C THR A 178 -0.12 -3.91 12.69
N GLU A 179 -0.62 -4.68 13.66
CA GLU A 179 -1.96 -5.26 13.61
C GLU A 179 -3.07 -4.19 13.46
N LYS A 180 -2.96 -3.08 14.19
CA LYS A 180 -3.90 -1.95 14.06
C LYS A 180 -3.89 -1.35 12.65
N ILE A 181 -2.70 -1.15 12.05
CA ILE A 181 -2.58 -0.60 10.69
C ILE A 181 -3.09 -1.61 9.66
N GLU A 182 -2.84 -2.90 9.83
CA GLU A 182 -3.38 -3.95 8.96
C GLU A 182 -4.91 -3.97 8.99
N GLY A 183 -5.51 -3.94 10.18
CA GLY A 183 -6.98 -3.86 10.35
C GLY A 183 -7.56 -2.61 9.68
N LEU A 184 -6.88 -1.47 9.82
CA LEU A 184 -7.27 -0.22 9.17
C LEU A 184 -7.18 -0.34 7.64
N ILE A 185 -6.09 -0.89 7.09
CA ILE A 185 -5.93 -1.11 5.64
C ILE A 185 -7.08 -1.96 5.09
N ARG A 186 -7.45 -3.05 5.77
CA ARG A 186 -8.58 -3.89 5.39
C ARG A 186 -9.90 -3.10 5.35
N SER A 187 -10.20 -2.32 6.39
CA SER A 187 -11.42 -1.51 6.42
C SER A 187 -11.44 -0.40 5.35
N LEU A 188 -10.29 0.17 5.02
CA LEU A 188 -10.17 1.16 3.96
C LEU A 188 -10.44 0.56 2.57
N ALA A 189 -10.12 -0.72 2.35
CA ALA A 189 -10.36 -1.40 1.09
C ALA A 189 -11.84 -1.52 0.73
N ASP A 190 -12.77 -1.42 1.70
CA ASP A 190 -14.21 -1.37 1.42
C ASP A 190 -14.61 -0.18 0.52
N ARG A 191 -13.79 0.87 0.47
CA ARG A 191 -14.06 2.10 -0.27
C ARG A 191 -12.93 2.62 -1.15
N LEU A 192 -11.69 2.19 -0.93
CA LEU A 192 -10.51 2.63 -1.67
C LEU A 192 -9.91 1.48 -2.46
N THR A 193 -9.22 1.80 -3.56
CA THR A 193 -8.23 0.90 -4.14
C THR A 193 -6.94 1.04 -3.32
N VAL A 194 -6.46 -0.05 -2.72
CA VAL A 194 -5.22 -0.05 -1.92
C VAL A 194 -4.14 -0.83 -2.65
N ILE A 195 -2.98 -0.22 -2.82
CA ILE A 195 -1.79 -0.85 -3.41
C ILE A 195 -0.67 -0.75 -2.39
N MET A 196 -0.18 -1.89 -1.92
CA MET A 196 0.80 -1.95 -0.84
C MET A 196 2.05 -2.70 -1.27
N VAL A 197 3.22 -2.09 -1.09
CA VAL A 197 4.50 -2.80 -1.13
C VAL A 197 4.75 -3.38 0.26
N THR A 198 5.12 -4.64 0.31
CA THR A 198 5.63 -5.28 1.52
C THR A 198 6.67 -6.35 1.16
N HIS A 199 7.57 -6.63 2.06
CA HIS A 199 8.45 -7.80 2.01
C HIS A 199 7.99 -8.90 2.99
N ASP A 200 6.97 -8.62 3.80
CA ASP A 200 6.36 -9.59 4.72
C ASP A 200 5.26 -10.38 4.00
N LEU A 201 5.57 -11.65 3.70
CA LEU A 201 4.65 -12.58 3.06
C LEU A 201 3.43 -12.87 3.96
N ALA A 202 3.65 -12.96 5.28
CA ALA A 202 2.56 -13.19 6.22
C ALA A 202 1.58 -12.00 6.23
N GLN A 203 2.08 -10.78 6.16
CA GLN A 203 1.25 -9.59 6.01
C GLN A 203 0.45 -9.64 4.69
N ALA A 204 1.12 -9.92 3.56
CA ALA A 204 0.43 -10.03 2.27
C ALA A 204 -0.66 -11.10 2.30
N ALA A 205 -0.41 -12.25 2.94
CA ALA A 205 -1.39 -13.32 3.09
C ALA A 205 -2.59 -12.92 3.97
N ARG A 206 -2.34 -12.14 5.05
CA ARG A 206 -3.41 -11.71 5.96
C ARG A 206 -4.34 -10.66 5.38
N ILE A 207 -3.79 -9.69 4.65
CA ILE A 207 -4.56 -8.51 4.26
C ILE A 207 -4.73 -8.30 2.76
N GLY A 208 -3.94 -8.96 1.90
CA GLY A 208 -4.01 -8.83 0.45
C GLY A 208 -5.14 -9.66 -0.17
N ASP A 209 -5.97 -9.03 -0.99
CA ASP A 209 -6.94 -9.75 -1.83
C ASP A 209 -6.26 -10.31 -3.08
N ARG A 210 -5.32 -9.54 -3.63
CA ARG A 210 -4.45 -9.93 -4.76
C ARG A 210 -3.00 -9.69 -4.40
N THR A 211 -2.15 -10.49 -5.02
CA THR A 211 -0.70 -10.38 -4.86
C THR A 211 -0.02 -10.40 -6.23
N ALA A 212 0.99 -9.55 -6.39
CA ALA A 212 1.83 -9.48 -7.57
C ALA A 212 3.30 -9.63 -7.15
N LEU A 213 4.00 -10.60 -7.72
CA LEU A 213 5.41 -10.87 -7.45
C LEU A 213 6.30 -10.22 -8.50
N PHE A 214 7.18 -9.34 -8.03
CA PHE A 214 8.20 -8.68 -8.83
C PHE A 214 9.56 -9.34 -8.61
N PHE A 215 10.28 -9.60 -9.70
CA PHE A 215 11.65 -10.09 -9.66
C PHE A 215 12.45 -9.46 -10.81
N ASP A 216 13.60 -8.90 -10.51
CA ASP A 216 14.50 -8.28 -11.49
C ASP A 216 13.81 -7.29 -12.47
N GLY A 217 12.95 -6.44 -11.92
CA GLY A 217 12.23 -5.44 -12.71
C GLY A 217 11.06 -5.98 -13.53
N ARG A 218 10.69 -7.23 -13.39
CA ARG A 218 9.59 -7.87 -14.11
C ARG A 218 8.48 -8.32 -13.17
N LEU A 219 7.27 -8.31 -13.67
CA LEU A 219 6.14 -8.99 -13.04
C LEU A 219 6.19 -10.47 -13.39
N ILE A 220 6.44 -11.32 -12.41
CA ILE A 220 6.57 -12.78 -12.62
C ILE A 220 5.21 -13.46 -12.57
N GLU A 221 4.42 -13.13 -11.55
CA GLU A 221 3.11 -13.73 -11.35
C GLU A 221 2.20 -12.76 -10.61
N GLU A 222 0.92 -12.77 -10.96
CA GLU A 222 -0.11 -12.04 -10.25
C GLU A 222 -1.40 -12.85 -10.17
N GLY A 223 -2.18 -12.63 -9.12
CA GLY A 223 -3.43 -13.34 -8.94
C GLY A 223 -4.07 -13.12 -7.58
N PRO A 224 -5.17 -13.84 -7.30
CA PRO A 224 -5.71 -13.93 -5.94
C PRO A 224 -4.62 -14.38 -4.97
N THR A 225 -4.51 -13.71 -3.83
CA THR A 225 -3.43 -13.98 -2.85
C THR A 225 -3.39 -15.44 -2.44
N GLU A 226 -4.52 -16.03 -2.10
CA GLU A 226 -4.62 -17.45 -1.72
C GLU A 226 -4.05 -18.38 -2.81
N GLN A 227 -4.38 -18.12 -4.08
CA GLN A 227 -3.90 -18.92 -5.21
C GLN A 227 -2.38 -18.81 -5.36
N LEU A 228 -1.83 -17.59 -5.30
CA LEU A 228 -0.39 -17.35 -5.47
C LEU A 228 0.43 -18.01 -4.34
N PHE A 229 -0.11 -18.11 -3.13
CA PHE A 229 0.57 -18.73 -2.00
C PHE A 229 0.40 -20.25 -1.96
N LEU A 230 -0.78 -20.80 -2.31
CA LEU A 230 -1.06 -22.22 -2.21
C LEU A 230 -0.77 -23.01 -3.49
N SER A 231 -0.81 -22.36 -4.65
CA SER A 231 -0.67 -22.99 -5.95
C SER A 231 0.01 -22.05 -6.95
N PRO A 232 1.24 -21.58 -6.66
CA PRO A 232 1.98 -20.72 -7.57
C PRO A 232 2.28 -21.45 -8.88
N LYS A 233 2.23 -20.71 -10.00
CA LYS A 233 2.41 -21.26 -11.36
C LYS A 233 3.86 -21.15 -11.85
N HIS A 234 4.61 -20.16 -11.33
CA HIS A 234 5.97 -19.88 -11.76
C HIS A 234 7.00 -20.40 -10.75
N ALA A 235 8.08 -21.00 -11.25
CA ALA A 235 9.14 -21.57 -10.40
C ALA A 235 9.80 -20.52 -9.48
N GLU A 236 9.90 -19.28 -9.94
CA GLU A 236 10.38 -18.14 -9.13
C GLU A 236 9.45 -17.85 -7.96
N THR A 237 8.13 -17.90 -8.18
CA THR A 237 7.12 -17.71 -7.15
C THR A 237 7.19 -18.82 -6.12
N VAL A 238 7.27 -20.09 -6.58
CA VAL A 238 7.44 -21.24 -5.68
C VAL A 238 8.66 -21.04 -4.78
N ARG A 239 9.83 -20.70 -5.36
CA ARG A 239 11.05 -20.48 -4.60
C ARG A 239 10.95 -19.32 -3.62
N TYR A 240 10.33 -18.21 -4.05
CA TYR A 240 10.19 -17.04 -3.20
C TYR A 240 9.29 -17.31 -2.00
N VAL A 241 8.16 -17.97 -2.23
CA VAL A 241 7.19 -18.30 -1.18
C VAL A 241 7.73 -19.38 -0.25
N SER A 242 8.31 -20.49 -0.77
CA SER A 242 8.86 -21.59 0.03
C SER A 242 10.14 -21.23 0.77
N GLY A 243 11.01 -20.42 0.19
CA GLY A 243 12.30 -20.05 0.78
C GLY A 243 12.20 -19.21 2.06
N LEU A 244 11.07 -18.55 2.29
CA LEU A 244 10.84 -17.74 3.49
C LEU A 244 10.00 -18.43 4.58
N PHE A 245 9.21 -19.46 4.23
CA PHE A 245 8.32 -20.14 5.18
C PHE A 245 8.75 -21.56 5.55
N GLY A 246 9.61 -22.23 4.75
CA GLY A 246 9.81 -23.66 4.86
C GLY A 246 8.49 -24.44 4.68
N ASP A 247 8.54 -25.74 4.47
CA ASP A 247 7.36 -26.57 4.11
C ASP A 247 6.20 -26.56 5.13
N ARG A 248 6.38 -26.03 6.35
CA ARG A 248 5.36 -26.02 7.42
C ARG A 248 4.75 -24.64 7.71
N GLY A 249 5.34 -23.54 7.24
CA GLY A 249 4.94 -22.18 7.65
C GLY A 249 3.75 -21.61 6.90
N LEU A 250 3.59 -21.96 5.63
CA LEU A 250 2.54 -21.44 4.75
C LEU A 250 1.12 -21.83 5.18
N LEU A 251 0.93 -23.09 5.59
CA LEU A 251 -0.37 -23.58 6.01
C LEU A 251 -0.91 -22.89 7.26
N GLY A 252 -0.03 -22.50 8.21
CA GLY A 252 -0.42 -21.80 9.42
C GLY A 252 -0.90 -20.37 9.18
N VAL A 253 -0.30 -19.67 8.19
CA VAL A 253 -0.64 -18.27 7.89
C VAL A 253 -1.96 -18.16 7.12
N VAL A 254 -2.19 -19.05 6.15
CA VAL A 254 -3.39 -19.02 5.31
C VAL A 254 -4.63 -19.54 6.05
N VAL A 255 -4.47 -20.54 6.94
CA VAL A 255 -5.58 -21.10 7.73
C VAL A 255 -6.00 -20.18 8.89
N GLY A 256 -5.11 -19.33 9.39
CA GLY A 256 -5.43 -18.36 10.46
C GLY A 256 -6.30 -17.17 10.05
N THR A 257 -6.50 -16.92 8.74
CA THR A 257 -7.25 -15.77 8.23
C THR A 257 -8.71 -16.06 7.83
N GLY A 258 -9.17 -17.32 7.87
CA GLY A 258 -10.52 -17.71 7.44
C GLY A 258 -11.40 -18.16 8.60
N GLY A 259 -12.49 -17.44 8.88
CA GLY A 259 -13.62 -18.01 9.62
C GLY A 259 -14.16 -19.25 8.89
N ALA A 260 -15.03 -20.05 9.49
CA ALA A 260 -15.64 -21.34 9.12
C ALA A 260 -15.34 -22.03 7.74
N ASN A 261 -14.86 -21.29 6.73
CA ASN A 261 -14.42 -21.81 5.44
C ASN A 261 -12.96 -22.27 5.40
N GLY A 262 -12.13 -21.84 6.37
CA GLY A 262 -10.70 -22.17 6.44
C GLY A 262 -10.43 -23.67 6.73
N GLU A 263 -11.29 -24.33 7.50
CA GLU A 263 -11.14 -25.76 7.80
C GLU A 263 -11.27 -26.66 6.55
N LYS A 264 -12.14 -26.31 5.61
CA LYS A 264 -12.32 -27.09 4.37
C LYS A 264 -11.15 -26.94 3.39
N VAL A 265 -10.54 -25.75 3.35
CA VAL A 265 -9.37 -25.47 2.49
C VAL A 265 -8.12 -26.14 3.07
N GLY A 266 -7.91 -26.04 4.39
CA GLY A 266 -6.79 -26.69 5.08
C GLY A 266 -6.81 -28.21 4.96
N LYS A 267 -7.98 -28.85 4.92
CA LYS A 267 -8.12 -30.29 4.74
C LYS A 267 -7.77 -30.74 3.32
N LYS A 268 -8.24 -30.03 2.29
CA LYS A 268 -7.88 -30.30 0.88
C LYS A 268 -6.40 -30.03 0.58
N ALA A 269 -5.80 -29.04 1.22
CA ALA A 269 -4.38 -28.77 1.08
C ALA A 269 -3.53 -29.90 1.71
N ARG A 270 -3.85 -30.36 2.93
CA ARG A 270 -3.14 -31.49 3.57
C ARG A 270 -3.20 -32.76 2.75
N GLU A 271 -4.35 -33.13 2.21
CA GLU A 271 -4.52 -34.33 1.38
C GLU A 271 -3.70 -34.31 0.08
N ARG A 272 -3.24 -33.14 -0.37
CA ARG A 272 -2.42 -32.96 -1.57
C ARG A 272 -0.91 -33.00 -1.31
N TRP A 273 -0.49 -32.80 -0.06
CA TRP A 273 0.92 -32.81 0.33
C TRP A 273 1.37 -34.15 0.94
N ASP A 274 0.42 -34.99 1.37
CA ASP A 274 0.66 -36.32 1.89
C ASP A 274 0.55 -37.42 0.80
N ALA A 275 0.37 -37.05 -0.47
CA ALA A 275 0.34 -37.90 -1.66
C ALA A 275 1.50 -37.56 -2.60
#